data_8dd07783c70542305fc397312ded39b0
#
_entry.id   8dd07783c70542305fc397312ded39b0
#
_cell.length_a   1.000
_cell.length_b   1.000
_cell.length_c   1.000
_cell.angle_alpha   90.00
_cell.angle_beta   90.00
_cell.angle_gamma   90.00
#
_symmetry.space_group_name_H-M   'P 1'
#
loop_
_entity.id
_entity.type
_entity.pdbx_description
1 polymer ?
#
loop_
_entity_poly.entity_id
_entity_poly.type
_entity_poly.pdbx_seq_one_letter_code
_entity_poly.pdbx_strand_id
1 'polypeptide(L)'
;MTDGPLSGCRILVTRPSSQAATLCEAIREAGGEPVSFPVLRIVPKSAADVAADLATVPNPDVAVFVSRNAVLHGLAHVNDTGATLAAVGPATADAIRAAGTRVDVVPADGADSERLLAEPAFADVSGRNILIVRGETGRELLGDTLQKRGATVHYLPVYRREPAVPPESEVDAVATA
;
A
#
# COMPACT_ATOMS: atom_id res chain seq x y z
N MET A 1 9.01 34.91 7.60
CA MET A 1 8.06 34.11 6.83
C MET A 1 8.78 33.81 5.52
N THR A 2 9.13 32.58 5.28
CA THR A 2 9.85 32.15 4.06
C THR A 2 8.89 32.27 2.88
N ASP A 3 9.22 33.11 1.91
CA ASP A 3 8.53 33.25 0.63
C ASP A 3 8.78 31.98 -0.19
N GLY A 4 7.98 30.95 0.03
CA GLY A 4 8.04 29.68 -0.69
C GLY A 4 7.04 29.62 -1.84
N PRO A 5 7.15 28.63 -2.73
CA PRO A 5 6.28 28.48 -3.90
C PRO A 5 4.78 28.33 -3.56
N LEU A 6 4.46 27.99 -2.30
CA LEU A 6 3.08 27.86 -1.81
C LEU A 6 2.70 28.96 -0.82
N SER A 7 3.45 30.08 -0.77
CA SER A 7 3.14 31.20 0.11
C SER A 7 1.74 31.74 -0.12
N GLY A 8 0.95 31.85 0.95
CA GLY A 8 -0.46 32.29 0.89
C GLY A 8 -1.45 31.22 0.40
N CYS A 9 -0.99 30.02 0.07
CA CYS A 9 -1.88 28.92 -0.33
C CYS A 9 -2.31 28.06 0.85
N ARG A 10 -3.61 27.79 0.96
CA ARG A 10 -4.16 26.74 1.84
C ARG A 10 -4.38 25.48 1.01
N ILE A 11 -3.87 24.35 1.48
CA ILE A 11 -3.85 23.10 0.72
C ILE A 11 -4.60 22.03 1.49
N LEU A 12 -5.72 21.55 0.90
CA LEU A 12 -6.53 20.49 1.47
C LEU A 12 -5.80 19.15 1.38
N VAL A 13 -5.53 18.52 2.53
CA VAL A 13 -4.87 17.22 2.63
C VAL A 13 -5.91 16.16 2.93
N THR A 14 -6.31 15.41 1.90
CA THR A 14 -7.37 14.39 1.96
C THR A 14 -6.89 12.98 2.30
N ARG A 15 -5.58 12.81 2.53
CA ARG A 15 -4.99 11.52 2.91
C ARG A 15 -5.47 11.08 4.30
N PRO A 16 -5.49 9.74 4.56
CA PRO A 16 -5.68 9.25 5.93
C PRO A 16 -4.76 9.96 6.91
N SER A 17 -5.26 10.37 8.06
CA SER A 17 -4.51 11.16 9.06
C SER A 17 -3.17 10.52 9.44
N SER A 18 -3.12 9.19 9.55
CA SER A 18 -1.89 8.43 9.84
C SER A 18 -0.83 8.50 8.73
N GLN A 19 -1.15 9.04 7.56
CA GLN A 19 -0.27 9.11 6.38
C GLN A 19 -0.10 10.54 5.85
N ALA A 20 -0.63 11.53 6.54
CA ALA A 20 -0.64 12.92 6.10
C ALA A 20 0.61 13.70 6.54
N ALA A 21 1.30 13.29 7.60
CA ALA A 21 2.36 14.06 8.26
C ALA A 21 3.44 14.59 7.30
N THR A 22 4.08 13.70 6.54
CA THR A 22 5.15 14.07 5.59
C THR A 22 4.67 15.06 4.52
N LEU A 23 3.43 14.89 4.02
CA LEU A 23 2.87 15.82 3.04
C LEU A 23 2.60 17.19 3.69
N CYS A 24 2.05 17.21 4.90
CA CYS A 24 1.81 18.44 5.64
C CYS A 24 3.14 19.21 5.94
N GLU A 25 4.20 18.47 6.27
CA GLU A 25 5.54 19.04 6.47
C GLU A 25 6.07 19.66 5.18
N ALA A 26 6.03 18.94 4.07
CA ALA A 26 6.48 19.44 2.77
C ALA A 26 5.67 20.69 2.31
N ILE A 27 4.37 20.73 2.58
CA ILE A 27 3.54 21.91 2.30
C ILE A 27 4.01 23.12 3.13
N ARG A 28 4.28 22.94 4.44
CA ARG A 28 4.78 24.01 5.31
C ARG A 28 6.16 24.49 4.90
N GLU A 29 7.07 23.57 4.57
CA GLU A 29 8.42 23.90 4.06
C GLU A 29 8.35 24.72 2.77
N ALA A 30 7.35 24.45 1.92
CA ALA A 30 7.09 25.23 0.71
C ALA A 30 6.36 26.56 0.96
N GLY A 31 6.08 26.93 2.24
CA GLY A 31 5.42 28.19 2.63
C GLY A 31 3.89 28.14 2.63
N GLY A 32 3.29 26.97 2.39
CA GLY A 32 1.82 26.78 2.39
C GLY A 32 1.26 26.37 3.75
N GLU A 33 -0.05 26.44 3.88
CA GLU A 33 -0.82 26.02 5.05
C GLU A 33 -1.56 24.70 4.73
N PRO A 34 -1.18 23.54 5.31
CA PRO A 34 -1.94 22.31 5.11
C PRO A 34 -3.21 22.31 5.96
N VAL A 35 -4.34 22.06 5.33
CA VAL A 35 -5.65 21.86 5.98
C VAL A 35 -5.97 20.38 5.96
N SER A 36 -6.00 19.73 7.13
CA SER A 36 -6.33 18.32 7.24
C SER A 36 -7.82 18.09 6.98
N PHE A 37 -8.12 17.21 6.02
CA PHE A 37 -9.50 16.81 5.73
C PHE A 37 -9.51 15.36 5.22
N PRO A 38 -9.22 14.37 6.08
CA PRO A 38 -9.14 12.98 5.67
C PRO A 38 -10.49 12.48 5.19
N VAL A 39 -10.56 11.98 3.94
CA VAL A 39 -11.79 11.41 3.37
C VAL A 39 -11.85 9.89 3.50
N LEU A 40 -10.73 9.27 3.86
CA LEU A 40 -10.60 7.84 4.04
C LEU A 40 -9.81 7.51 5.31
N ARG A 41 -10.16 6.39 5.94
CA ARG A 41 -9.36 5.76 7.00
C ARG A 41 -8.97 4.34 6.60
N ILE A 42 -7.78 3.94 7.03
CA ILE A 42 -7.31 2.56 6.90
C ILE A 42 -7.67 1.83 8.19
N VAL A 43 -8.42 0.74 8.04
CA VAL A 43 -8.81 -0.12 9.16
C VAL A 43 -8.08 -1.44 8.98
N PRO A 44 -7.12 -1.78 9.86
CA PRO A 44 -6.43 -3.06 9.79
C PRO A 44 -7.38 -4.21 10.07
N LYS A 45 -7.16 -5.34 9.44
CA LYS A 45 -7.76 -6.61 9.82
C LYS A 45 -7.08 -7.10 11.10
N SER A 46 -7.79 -7.84 11.95
CA SER A 46 -7.17 -8.38 13.17
C SER A 46 -6.04 -9.36 12.80
N ALA A 47 -4.98 -9.41 13.62
CA ALA A 47 -3.88 -10.34 13.39
C ALA A 47 -4.36 -11.81 13.38
N ALA A 48 -5.35 -12.15 14.21
CA ALA A 48 -5.94 -13.49 14.26
C ALA A 48 -6.65 -13.85 12.96
N ASP A 49 -7.43 -12.91 12.39
CA ASP A 49 -8.13 -13.14 11.12
C ASP A 49 -7.16 -13.24 9.94
N VAL A 50 -6.09 -12.41 9.93
CA VAL A 50 -5.05 -12.52 8.88
C VAL A 50 -4.34 -13.86 8.97
N ALA A 51 -4.00 -14.33 10.16
CA ALA A 51 -3.37 -15.63 10.36
C ALA A 51 -4.31 -16.79 9.96
N ALA A 52 -5.60 -16.68 10.28
CA ALA A 52 -6.59 -17.68 9.88
C ALA A 52 -6.75 -17.74 8.35
N ASP A 53 -6.82 -16.59 7.67
CA ASP A 53 -6.89 -16.56 6.22
C ASP A 53 -5.63 -17.17 5.58
N LEU A 54 -4.45 -16.79 6.08
CA LEU A 54 -3.18 -17.30 5.58
C LEU A 54 -3.07 -18.82 5.75
N ALA A 55 -3.58 -19.37 6.84
CA ALA A 55 -3.58 -20.80 7.10
C ALA A 55 -4.40 -21.62 6.07
N THR A 56 -5.30 -20.99 5.34
CA THR A 56 -6.08 -21.63 4.25
C THR A 56 -5.35 -21.62 2.91
N VAL A 57 -4.25 -20.86 2.81
CA VAL A 57 -3.47 -20.69 1.57
C VAL A 57 -2.34 -21.73 1.56
N PRO A 58 -2.12 -22.46 0.46
CA PRO A 58 -0.92 -23.27 0.30
C PRO A 58 0.34 -22.41 0.45
N ASN A 59 1.44 -23.03 0.90
CA ASN A 59 2.68 -22.28 1.07
C ASN A 59 3.03 -21.51 -0.21
N PRO A 60 3.12 -20.17 -0.18
CA PRO A 60 3.33 -19.38 -1.37
C PRO A 60 4.79 -19.45 -1.85
N ASP A 61 4.99 -19.55 -3.16
CA ASP A 61 6.32 -19.41 -3.78
C ASP A 61 6.73 -17.94 -3.87
N VAL A 62 5.73 -17.06 -4.06
CA VAL A 62 5.90 -15.60 -4.17
C VAL A 62 4.82 -14.89 -3.38
N ALA A 63 5.23 -13.90 -2.58
CA ALA A 63 4.31 -12.99 -1.90
C ALA A 63 4.47 -11.55 -2.46
N VAL A 64 3.42 -11.01 -3.05
CA VAL A 64 3.40 -9.69 -3.67
C VAL A 64 2.71 -8.69 -2.77
N PHE A 65 3.43 -7.66 -2.35
CA PHE A 65 2.89 -6.54 -1.58
C PHE A 65 2.50 -5.38 -2.49
N VAL A 66 1.22 -5.04 -2.53
CA VAL A 66 0.70 -4.02 -3.47
C VAL A 66 0.68 -2.59 -2.90
N SER A 67 1.06 -2.40 -1.65
CA SER A 67 1.09 -1.07 -1.01
C SER A 67 1.87 -1.08 0.31
N ARG A 68 2.26 0.11 0.80
CA ARG A 68 2.84 0.26 2.15
C ARG A 68 1.90 -0.24 3.26
N ASN A 69 0.58 -0.08 3.10
CA ASN A 69 -0.39 -0.63 4.06
C ASN A 69 -0.41 -2.16 4.05
N ALA A 70 -0.24 -2.78 2.88
CA ALA A 70 -0.12 -4.23 2.79
C ALA A 70 1.12 -4.73 3.55
N VAL A 71 2.23 -4.00 3.46
CA VAL A 71 3.45 -4.30 4.24
C VAL A 71 3.21 -4.13 5.73
N LEU A 72 2.69 -2.95 6.14
CA LEU A 72 2.46 -2.61 7.54
C LEU A 72 1.60 -3.64 8.29
N HIS A 73 0.58 -4.19 7.61
CA HIS A 73 -0.41 -5.07 8.23
C HIS A 73 -0.24 -6.55 7.86
N GLY A 74 0.60 -6.89 6.87
CA GLY A 74 0.73 -8.25 6.35
C GLY A 74 2.11 -8.88 6.46
N LEU A 75 3.19 -8.08 6.46
CA LEU A 75 4.55 -8.61 6.37
C LEU A 75 4.89 -9.58 7.49
N ALA A 76 4.53 -9.25 8.73
CA ALA A 76 4.81 -10.10 9.90
C ALA A 76 4.20 -11.51 9.80
N HIS A 77 3.09 -11.67 9.07
CA HIS A 77 2.44 -12.96 8.86
C HIS A 77 3.07 -13.78 7.72
N VAL A 78 3.70 -13.09 6.75
CA VAL A 78 4.21 -13.72 5.52
C VAL A 78 5.71 -13.99 5.58
N ASN A 79 6.43 -13.27 6.43
CA ASN A 79 7.90 -13.30 6.49
C ASN A 79 8.48 -14.72 6.73
N ASP A 80 7.79 -15.54 7.49
CA ASP A 80 8.25 -16.90 7.85
C ASP A 80 7.82 -17.98 6.84
N THR A 81 7.14 -17.62 5.77
CA THR A 81 6.69 -18.60 4.73
C THR A 81 7.83 -19.07 3.82
N GLY A 82 8.95 -18.36 3.79
CA GLY A 82 10.04 -18.60 2.85
C GLY A 82 9.77 -18.15 1.42
N ALA A 83 8.66 -17.45 1.17
CA ALA A 83 8.30 -16.93 -0.15
C ALA A 83 9.29 -15.88 -0.66
N THR A 84 9.46 -15.82 -1.97
CA THR A 84 10.11 -14.68 -2.65
C THR A 84 9.24 -13.43 -2.44
N LEU A 85 9.80 -12.36 -1.87
CA LEU A 85 9.05 -11.14 -1.58
C LEU A 85 9.15 -10.15 -2.74
N ALA A 86 8.00 -9.77 -3.29
CA ALA A 86 7.89 -8.79 -4.35
C ALA A 86 7.10 -7.56 -3.90
N ALA A 87 7.54 -6.39 -4.33
CA ALA A 87 6.85 -5.12 -4.09
C ALA A 87 6.39 -4.50 -5.41
N VAL A 88 5.18 -3.96 -5.44
CA VAL A 88 4.63 -3.32 -6.65
C VAL A 88 5.39 -2.06 -7.07
N GLY A 89 6.21 -1.49 -6.19
CA GLY A 89 7.02 -0.33 -6.49
C GLY A 89 7.94 0.09 -5.35
N PRO A 90 8.80 1.11 -5.58
CA PRO A 90 9.87 1.52 -4.66
C PRO A 90 9.38 1.84 -3.24
N ALA A 91 8.32 2.64 -3.10
CA ALA A 91 7.79 3.01 -1.78
C ALA A 91 7.28 1.80 -0.95
N THR A 92 6.81 0.74 -1.61
CA THR A 92 6.42 -0.51 -0.95
C THR A 92 7.65 -1.33 -0.58
N ALA A 93 8.66 -1.37 -1.47
CA ALA A 93 9.94 -2.02 -1.22
C ALA A 93 10.67 -1.38 -0.02
N ASP A 94 10.68 -0.05 0.05
CA ASP A 94 11.29 0.67 1.17
C ASP A 94 10.59 0.38 2.49
N ALA A 95 9.27 0.20 2.49
CA ALA A 95 8.55 -0.22 3.68
C ALA A 95 8.94 -1.64 4.14
N ILE A 96 9.16 -2.59 3.22
CA ILE A 96 9.66 -3.94 3.53
C ILE A 96 11.07 -3.86 4.13
N ARG A 97 11.97 -3.07 3.51
CA ARG A 97 13.35 -2.88 4.00
C ARG A 97 13.39 -2.22 5.36
N ALA A 98 12.55 -1.20 5.59
CA ALA A 98 12.44 -0.51 6.87
C ALA A 98 11.97 -1.43 8.01
N ALA A 99 11.23 -2.49 7.68
CA ALA A 99 10.87 -3.54 8.63
C ALA A 99 11.96 -4.60 8.84
N GLY A 100 13.18 -4.40 8.30
CA GLY A 100 14.32 -5.30 8.46
C GLY A 100 14.29 -6.53 7.57
N THR A 101 13.42 -6.57 6.56
CA THR A 101 13.23 -7.72 5.67
C THR A 101 13.77 -7.40 4.27
N ARG A 102 14.35 -8.43 3.61
CA ARG A 102 14.80 -8.31 2.23
C ARG A 102 13.59 -8.33 1.28
N VAL A 103 13.62 -7.50 0.27
CA VAL A 103 12.72 -7.59 -0.88
C VAL A 103 13.51 -8.08 -2.10
N ASP A 104 12.96 -9.06 -2.80
CA ASP A 104 13.65 -9.78 -3.89
C ASP A 104 13.32 -9.20 -5.26
N VAL A 105 12.08 -8.78 -5.49
CA VAL A 105 11.61 -8.25 -6.78
C VAL A 105 10.95 -6.90 -6.60
N VAL A 106 11.46 -5.91 -7.33
CA VAL A 106 10.92 -4.55 -7.37
C VAL A 106 11.07 -4.06 -8.81
N PRO A 107 10.04 -3.48 -9.43
CA PRO A 107 10.18 -2.89 -10.76
C PRO A 107 11.27 -1.83 -10.77
N ALA A 108 12.11 -1.85 -11.82
CA ALA A 108 13.16 -0.85 -12.01
C ALA A 108 12.57 0.54 -12.19
N ASP A 109 11.42 0.62 -12.88
CA ASP A 109 10.71 1.86 -13.16
C ASP A 109 9.23 1.74 -12.81
N GLY A 110 8.66 2.81 -12.25
CA GLY A 110 7.24 2.89 -11.94
C GLY A 110 6.84 2.22 -10.61
N ALA A 111 5.54 2.18 -10.36
CA ALA A 111 4.96 1.66 -9.12
C ALA A 111 3.53 1.14 -9.37
N ASP A 112 3.37 0.31 -10.37
CA ASP A 112 2.10 -0.27 -10.79
C ASP A 112 2.19 -1.77 -11.10
N SER A 113 1.05 -2.41 -11.26
CA SER A 113 0.95 -3.85 -11.54
C SER A 113 1.56 -4.22 -12.88
N GLU A 114 1.44 -3.33 -13.86
CA GLU A 114 1.92 -3.52 -15.24
C GLU A 114 3.45 -3.62 -15.26
N ARG A 115 4.11 -2.76 -14.51
CA ARG A 115 5.58 -2.75 -14.38
C ARG A 115 6.07 -3.98 -13.64
N LEU A 116 5.41 -4.37 -12.54
CA LEU A 116 5.77 -5.57 -11.82
C LEU A 116 5.61 -6.83 -12.70
N LEU A 117 4.54 -6.92 -13.49
CA LEU A 117 4.29 -8.02 -14.42
C LEU A 117 5.30 -8.09 -15.57
N ALA A 118 6.02 -7.00 -15.85
CA ALA A 118 7.11 -6.96 -16.84
C ALA A 118 8.45 -7.47 -16.30
N GLU A 119 8.59 -7.61 -14.97
CA GLU A 119 9.81 -8.16 -14.39
C GLU A 119 10.03 -9.63 -14.79
N PRO A 120 11.27 -10.03 -15.08
CA PRO A 120 11.58 -11.42 -15.51
C PRO A 120 11.07 -12.50 -14.55
N ALA A 121 11.01 -12.20 -13.25
CA ALA A 121 10.52 -13.11 -12.22
C ALA A 121 9.04 -13.50 -12.39
N PHE A 122 8.27 -12.69 -13.13
CA PHE A 122 6.85 -12.92 -13.42
C PHE A 122 6.58 -13.34 -14.86
N ALA A 123 7.61 -13.49 -15.71
CA ALA A 123 7.43 -13.91 -17.10
C ALA A 123 6.86 -15.34 -17.20
N ASP A 124 7.41 -16.27 -16.42
CA ASP A 124 6.92 -17.64 -16.27
C ASP A 124 6.63 -17.94 -14.81
N VAL A 125 5.37 -18.06 -14.49
CA VAL A 125 4.85 -18.37 -13.15
C VAL A 125 3.94 -19.61 -13.18
N SER A 126 4.03 -20.41 -14.24
CA SER A 126 3.23 -21.62 -14.41
C SER A 126 3.42 -22.58 -13.22
N GLY A 127 2.31 -23.01 -12.63
CA GLY A 127 2.29 -23.92 -11.47
C GLY A 127 2.73 -23.31 -10.14
N ARG A 128 3.07 -22.01 -10.07
CA ARG A 128 3.44 -21.34 -8.82
C ARG A 128 2.24 -20.90 -8.02
N ASN A 129 2.35 -20.94 -6.70
CA ASN A 129 1.41 -20.35 -5.75
C ASN A 129 1.83 -18.90 -5.47
N ILE A 130 1.01 -17.94 -5.85
CA ILE A 130 1.29 -16.52 -5.65
C ILE A 130 0.28 -15.93 -4.68
N LEU A 131 0.79 -15.36 -3.58
CA LEU A 131 0.02 -14.66 -2.57
C LEU A 131 0.06 -13.16 -2.85
N ILE A 132 -1.08 -12.53 -3.09
CA ILE A 132 -1.19 -11.08 -3.23
C ILE A 132 -1.70 -10.49 -1.91
N VAL A 133 -0.80 -9.81 -1.19
CA VAL A 133 -1.10 -9.13 0.08
C VAL A 133 -1.62 -7.73 -0.23
N ARG A 134 -2.89 -7.45 0.11
CA ARG A 134 -3.62 -6.26 -0.34
C ARG A 134 -4.67 -5.75 0.66
N GLY A 135 -5.36 -4.68 0.33
CA GLY A 135 -6.63 -4.34 0.97
C GLY A 135 -7.78 -5.21 0.46
N GLU A 136 -8.94 -5.19 1.13
CA GLU A 136 -10.13 -5.95 0.73
C GLU A 136 -10.56 -5.67 -0.72
N THR A 137 -10.34 -4.45 -1.19
CA THR A 137 -10.66 -4.04 -2.56
C THR A 137 -9.42 -3.53 -3.28
N GLY A 138 -9.39 -3.66 -4.59
CA GLY A 138 -8.31 -3.17 -5.44
C GLY A 138 -8.43 -3.68 -6.88
N ARG A 139 -7.42 -3.35 -7.71
CA ARG A 139 -7.38 -3.77 -9.12
C ARG A 139 -7.14 -5.27 -9.23
N GLU A 140 -7.85 -5.94 -10.11
CA GLU A 140 -7.71 -7.39 -10.35
C GLU A 140 -6.64 -7.71 -11.41
N LEU A 141 -6.17 -6.70 -12.16
CA LEU A 141 -5.24 -6.87 -13.28
C LEU A 141 -4.04 -7.76 -12.95
N LEU A 142 -3.44 -7.58 -11.76
CA LEU A 142 -2.28 -8.36 -11.34
C LEU A 142 -2.63 -9.84 -11.22
N GLY A 143 -3.69 -10.15 -10.47
CA GLY A 143 -4.12 -11.53 -10.26
C GLY A 143 -4.59 -12.20 -11.56
N ASP A 144 -5.43 -11.52 -12.34
CA ASP A 144 -5.93 -12.03 -13.62
C ASP A 144 -4.78 -12.36 -14.59
N THR A 145 -3.76 -11.50 -14.64
CA THR A 145 -2.62 -11.72 -15.53
C THR A 145 -1.76 -12.89 -15.06
N LEU A 146 -1.51 -13.00 -13.75
CA LEU A 146 -0.74 -14.11 -13.20
C LEU A 146 -1.47 -15.45 -13.39
N GLN A 147 -2.80 -15.48 -13.21
CA GLN A 147 -3.62 -16.66 -13.50
C GLN A 147 -3.56 -17.06 -14.98
N LYS A 148 -3.63 -16.08 -15.89
CA LYS A 148 -3.48 -16.32 -17.33
C LYS A 148 -2.09 -16.88 -17.70
N ARG A 149 -1.06 -16.57 -16.88
CA ARG A 149 0.29 -17.12 -17.00
C ARG A 149 0.46 -18.48 -16.28
N GLY A 150 -0.64 -19.08 -15.80
CA GLY A 150 -0.66 -20.43 -15.21
C GLY A 150 -0.35 -20.49 -13.71
N ALA A 151 -0.32 -19.36 -13.00
CA ALA A 151 -0.16 -19.35 -11.55
C ALA A 151 -1.50 -19.64 -10.83
N THR A 152 -1.41 -20.23 -9.64
CA THR A 152 -2.49 -20.23 -8.66
C THR A 152 -2.39 -18.99 -7.80
N VAL A 153 -3.37 -18.09 -7.87
CA VAL A 153 -3.34 -16.81 -7.16
C VAL A 153 -4.26 -16.84 -5.96
N HIS A 154 -3.71 -16.45 -4.82
CA HIS A 154 -4.43 -16.27 -3.55
C HIS A 154 -4.35 -14.79 -3.13
N TYR A 155 -5.43 -14.29 -2.53
CA TYR A 155 -5.47 -12.94 -1.98
C TYR A 155 -5.47 -13.00 -0.47
N LEU A 156 -4.63 -12.17 0.16
CA LEU A 156 -4.60 -11.97 1.60
C LEU A 156 -5.00 -10.52 1.91
N PRO A 157 -6.29 -10.24 2.19
CA PRO A 157 -6.72 -8.93 2.61
C PRO A 157 -6.29 -8.67 4.05
N VAL A 158 -5.47 -7.63 4.26
CA VAL A 158 -4.90 -7.30 5.57
C VAL A 158 -5.42 -5.97 6.12
N TYR A 159 -6.17 -5.21 5.34
CA TYR A 159 -6.84 -3.97 5.74
C TYR A 159 -8.03 -3.67 4.83
N ARG A 160 -8.92 -2.79 5.29
CA ARG A 160 -9.95 -2.19 4.45
C ARG A 160 -9.87 -0.66 4.48
N ARG A 161 -10.46 -0.05 3.47
CA ARG A 161 -10.64 1.40 3.39
C ARG A 161 -12.09 1.72 3.75
N GLU A 162 -12.26 2.66 4.67
CA GLU A 162 -13.59 3.16 5.02
C GLU A 162 -13.63 4.67 4.81
N PRO A 163 -14.80 5.25 4.49
CA PRO A 163 -14.97 6.69 4.54
C PRO A 163 -14.59 7.22 5.92
N ALA A 164 -13.83 8.30 5.96
CA ALA A 164 -13.63 9.05 7.19
C ALA A 164 -14.73 10.12 7.30
N VAL A 165 -15.23 10.31 8.51
CA VAL A 165 -16.13 11.44 8.82
C VAL A 165 -15.26 12.48 9.52
N PRO A 166 -14.88 13.58 8.85
CA PRO A 166 -14.10 14.64 9.47
C PRO A 166 -14.87 15.25 10.64
N PRO A 167 -14.21 15.66 11.72
CA PRO A 167 -14.83 16.43 12.81
C PRO A 167 -15.44 17.73 12.27
N GLU A 168 -16.49 18.24 12.90
CA GLU A 168 -17.12 19.52 12.50
C GLU A 168 -16.11 20.66 12.40
N SER A 169 -15.14 20.72 13.32
CA SER A 169 -14.07 21.73 13.29
C SER A 169 -13.20 21.69 12.02
N GLU A 170 -12.99 20.51 11.42
CA GLU A 170 -12.27 20.38 10.15
C GLU A 170 -13.17 20.77 8.97
N VAL A 171 -14.47 20.49 9.04
CA VAL A 171 -15.44 20.91 8.05
C VAL A 171 -15.55 22.44 8.02
N ASP A 172 -15.64 23.08 9.19
CA ASP A 172 -15.69 24.53 9.32
C ASP A 172 -14.42 25.20 8.80
N ALA A 173 -13.25 24.62 9.08
CA ALA A 173 -11.96 25.10 8.58
C ALA A 173 -11.86 25.09 7.05
N VAL A 174 -12.55 24.17 6.38
CA VAL A 174 -12.63 24.11 4.91
C VAL A 174 -13.69 25.07 4.36
N ALA A 175 -14.83 25.22 5.04
CA ALA A 175 -15.92 26.09 4.60
C ALA A 175 -15.57 27.58 4.67
N THR A 176 -14.62 27.96 5.55
CA THR A 176 -14.15 29.35 5.74
C THR A 176 -12.88 29.68 4.95
N ALA A 177 -12.43 28.77 4.10
CA ALA A 177 -11.26 28.89 3.22
C ALA A 177 -11.67 29.45 1.85
#